data_4f1cc37035030884bad8109e0c392a29
#
_entry.id   4f1cc37035030884bad8109e0c392a29
#
_cell.length_a   1.000
_cell.length_b   1.000
_cell.length_c   1.000
_cell.angle_alpha   90.00
_cell.angle_beta   90.00
_cell.angle_gamma   90.00
#
_symmetry.space_group_name_H-M   'P 1'
#
loop_
_entity.id
_entity.type
_entity.pdbx_description
1 polymer ?
#
loop_
_entity_poly.entity_id
_entity_poly.type
_entity_poly.pdbx_seq_one_letter_code
_entity_poly.pdbx_strand_id
1 'polypeptide(L)'
;MKQREDGKAFLTEEELRQRALEGLTIMDDLFMRNVLEDERCTEFILRVILEKKELKLVEQKIQKDYKNMQGRSAIMDCVARDSRGRLYDIEIQGDREGASPKRARYYSGLLDMHSLKAGEDFQKLRESYVIFITRSDVLGHELPIYHIKRIIQERNAEFGDGTHIIYVNSKIQDDTELGKLMHDLHCKKASEMHSEVLARRVCELKETEKGVRRMCRELEELMVTAEERGMQRGRQEGIREGRQEGVTETKREMARSLRDEGMPTERIARIMKEKLERIREWLEEAPAAPVGN
;
A
#
# COMPACT_ATOMS: atom_id res chain seq x y z
N MET A 1 22.26 -7.11 -48.10
CA MET A 1 22.65 -7.92 -46.91
C MET A 1 22.24 -7.12 -45.66
N LYS A 2 21.03 -7.36 -45.11
CA LYS A 2 20.62 -6.79 -43.83
C LYS A 2 20.74 -7.92 -42.77
N GLN A 3 21.57 -7.70 -41.79
CA GLN A 3 21.80 -8.57 -40.67
C GLN A 3 20.49 -8.78 -39.88
N ARG A 4 20.20 -10.00 -39.55
CA ARG A 4 19.12 -10.42 -38.66
C ARG A 4 19.52 -10.03 -37.25
N GLU A 5 18.77 -9.10 -36.66
CA GLU A 5 18.83 -8.87 -35.22
C GLU A 5 18.00 -9.90 -34.49
N ASP A 6 18.53 -10.33 -33.37
CA ASP A 6 18.15 -11.39 -32.47
C ASP A 6 16.64 -11.58 -32.26
N GLY A 7 16.18 -12.82 -32.49
CA GLY A 7 14.83 -13.29 -32.27
C GLY A 7 14.42 -13.40 -30.81
N LYS A 8 14.11 -12.28 -30.17
CA LYS A 8 13.23 -12.27 -28.99
C LYS A 8 11.81 -12.32 -29.51
N ALA A 9 11.17 -13.47 -29.41
CA ALA A 9 9.73 -13.58 -29.59
C ALA A 9 9.06 -12.64 -28.56
N PHE A 10 8.33 -11.63 -29.02
CA PHE A 10 7.52 -10.80 -28.14
C PHE A 10 6.40 -11.69 -27.60
N LEU A 11 6.31 -11.79 -26.27
CA LEU A 11 5.23 -12.48 -25.59
C LEU A 11 3.91 -11.79 -25.93
N THR A 12 2.88 -12.57 -26.13
CA THR A 12 1.50 -12.05 -26.25
C THR A 12 1.08 -11.42 -24.91
N GLU A 13 0.08 -10.56 -24.95
CA GLU A 13 -0.47 -9.96 -23.71
C GLU A 13 -1.00 -11.04 -22.75
N GLU A 14 -1.53 -12.13 -23.28
CA GLU A 14 -2.00 -13.27 -22.49
C GLU A 14 -0.84 -13.98 -21.79
N GLU A 15 0.25 -14.25 -22.50
CA GLU A 15 1.47 -14.83 -21.92
C GLU A 15 2.10 -13.93 -20.87
N LEU A 16 2.04 -12.60 -21.06
CA LEU A 16 2.52 -11.64 -20.07
C LEU A 16 1.66 -11.67 -18.79
N ARG A 17 0.34 -11.72 -18.93
CA ARG A 17 -0.59 -11.84 -17.79
C ARG A 17 -0.40 -13.16 -17.05
N GLN A 18 -0.23 -14.25 -17.76
CA GLN A 18 0.01 -15.56 -17.15
C GLN A 18 1.33 -15.58 -16.37
N ARG A 19 2.40 -15.03 -16.93
CA ARG A 19 3.68 -14.87 -16.21
C ARG A 19 3.54 -13.96 -14.98
N ALA A 20 2.79 -12.89 -15.08
CA ALA A 20 2.51 -12.02 -13.94
C ALA A 20 1.80 -12.80 -12.83
N LEU A 21 0.75 -13.58 -13.17
CA LEU A 21 0.02 -14.42 -12.22
C LEU A 21 0.92 -15.46 -11.55
N GLU A 22 1.77 -16.13 -12.31
CA GLU A 22 2.73 -17.10 -11.77
C GLU A 22 3.69 -16.47 -10.74
N GLY A 23 4.04 -15.20 -10.96
CA GLY A 23 4.92 -14.43 -10.08
C GLY A 23 4.31 -13.98 -8.76
N LEU A 24 2.97 -13.87 -8.69
CA LEU A 24 2.28 -13.38 -7.50
C LEU A 24 2.43 -14.33 -6.30
N THR A 25 2.44 -13.74 -5.11
CA THR A 25 2.44 -14.42 -3.82
C THR A 25 1.30 -13.90 -2.97
N ILE A 26 0.98 -14.53 -1.85
CA ILE A 26 -0.05 -14.02 -0.92
C ILE A 26 0.34 -12.65 -0.35
N MET A 27 1.64 -12.30 -0.37
CA MET A 27 2.12 -10.98 0.03
C MET A 27 1.81 -9.86 -1.00
N ASP A 28 1.23 -10.18 -2.15
CA ASP A 28 0.84 -9.19 -3.16
C ASP A 28 -0.66 -8.90 -3.03
N ASP A 29 -1.03 -7.62 -2.93
CA ASP A 29 -2.37 -7.12 -2.57
C ASP A 29 -3.50 -7.77 -3.39
N LEU A 30 -3.35 -7.82 -4.73
CA LEU A 30 -4.35 -8.46 -5.60
C LEU A 30 -4.53 -9.94 -5.26
N PHE A 31 -3.43 -10.67 -5.06
CA PHE A 31 -3.49 -12.11 -4.83
C PHE A 31 -3.98 -12.42 -3.41
N MET A 32 -3.50 -11.67 -2.43
CA MET A 32 -3.95 -11.75 -1.04
C MET A 32 -5.47 -11.64 -0.93
N ARG A 33 -6.07 -10.62 -1.55
CA ARG A 33 -7.53 -10.43 -1.53
C ARG A 33 -8.27 -11.66 -2.01
N ASN A 34 -7.82 -12.23 -3.13
CA ASN A 34 -8.42 -13.42 -3.71
C ASN A 34 -8.23 -14.67 -2.84
N VAL A 35 -7.08 -14.81 -2.19
CA VAL A 35 -6.82 -15.92 -1.25
C VAL A 35 -7.71 -15.79 -0.01
N LEU A 36 -7.77 -14.61 0.58
CA LEU A 36 -8.53 -14.35 1.82
C LEU A 36 -10.04 -14.28 1.58
N GLU A 37 -10.57 -14.31 0.35
CA GLU A 37 -12.01 -14.54 0.12
C GLU A 37 -12.46 -15.90 0.66
N ASP A 38 -11.59 -16.89 0.70
CA ASP A 38 -11.87 -18.15 1.38
C ASP A 38 -11.64 -17.97 2.89
N GLU A 39 -12.73 -17.94 3.65
CA GLU A 39 -12.75 -17.78 5.10
C GLU A 39 -11.84 -18.79 5.83
N ARG A 40 -11.65 -19.99 5.26
CA ARG A 40 -10.76 -21.02 5.81
C ARG A 40 -9.30 -20.57 5.79
N CYS A 41 -8.88 -19.81 4.76
CA CYS A 41 -7.53 -19.26 4.69
C CYS A 41 -7.31 -18.20 5.76
N THR A 42 -8.26 -17.27 5.94
CA THR A 42 -8.21 -16.26 6.99
C THR A 42 -8.21 -16.89 8.39
N GLU A 43 -9.08 -17.86 8.60
CA GLU A 43 -9.17 -18.60 9.87
C GLU A 43 -7.86 -19.32 10.21
N PHE A 44 -7.24 -19.98 9.21
CA PHE A 44 -5.96 -20.64 9.38
C PHE A 44 -4.85 -19.65 9.78
N ILE A 45 -4.73 -18.52 9.06
CA ILE A 45 -3.75 -17.48 9.36
C ILE A 45 -3.93 -16.95 10.79
N LEU A 46 -5.16 -16.63 11.18
CA LEU A 46 -5.46 -16.14 12.52
C LEU A 46 -5.14 -17.18 13.62
N ARG A 47 -5.44 -18.46 13.35
CA ARG A 47 -5.13 -19.54 14.29
C ARG A 47 -3.64 -19.66 14.57
N VAL A 48 -2.82 -19.54 13.52
CA VAL A 48 -1.36 -19.63 13.64
C VAL A 48 -0.82 -18.39 14.37
N ILE A 49 -1.18 -17.19 13.93
CA ILE A 49 -0.63 -15.94 14.50
C ILE A 49 -1.02 -15.78 15.96
N LEU A 50 -2.25 -16.15 16.32
CA LEU A 50 -2.79 -15.95 17.67
C LEU A 50 -2.63 -17.18 18.58
N GLU A 51 -2.11 -18.29 18.05
CA GLU A 51 -2.00 -19.59 18.72
C GLU A 51 -3.36 -20.09 19.27
N LYS A 52 -4.47 -19.74 18.59
CA LYS A 52 -5.84 -20.03 18.99
C LYS A 52 -6.45 -21.11 18.08
N LYS A 53 -6.19 -22.39 18.37
CA LYS A 53 -6.67 -23.52 17.54
C LYS A 53 -8.20 -23.56 17.37
N GLU A 54 -8.95 -23.13 18.39
CA GLU A 54 -10.41 -23.12 18.42
C GLU A 54 -11.04 -21.87 17.81
N LEU A 55 -10.24 -20.97 17.21
CA LEU A 55 -10.76 -19.77 16.56
C LEU A 55 -11.62 -20.19 15.37
N LYS A 56 -12.85 -19.68 15.31
CA LYS A 56 -13.78 -19.91 14.21
C LYS A 56 -14.42 -18.59 13.82
N LEU A 57 -14.32 -18.24 12.55
CA LEU A 57 -14.94 -17.05 11.99
C LEU A 57 -16.43 -17.26 11.77
N VAL A 58 -17.20 -16.20 11.83
CA VAL A 58 -18.64 -16.15 11.54
C VAL A 58 -18.97 -15.06 10.52
N GLU A 59 -18.05 -14.14 10.28
CA GLU A 59 -18.20 -13.08 9.30
C GLU A 59 -16.81 -12.61 8.85
N GLN A 60 -16.69 -12.32 7.57
CA GLN A 60 -15.50 -11.71 7.02
C GLN A 60 -15.86 -10.78 5.86
N LYS A 61 -15.06 -9.73 5.67
CA LYS A 61 -15.18 -8.77 4.56
C LYS A 61 -13.80 -8.38 4.08
N ILE A 62 -13.58 -8.56 2.79
CA ILE A 62 -12.37 -8.14 2.10
C ILE A 62 -12.53 -6.69 1.65
N GLN A 63 -11.48 -5.88 1.79
CA GLN A 63 -11.44 -4.47 1.43
C GLN A 63 -12.61 -3.66 1.99
N LYS A 64 -12.81 -3.78 3.29
CA LYS A 64 -13.87 -3.05 3.97
C LYS A 64 -13.54 -1.56 4.06
N ASP A 65 -14.38 -0.73 3.44
CA ASP A 65 -14.29 0.73 3.54
C ASP A 65 -14.86 1.20 4.88
N TYR A 66 -14.01 1.78 5.71
CA TYR A 66 -14.37 2.46 6.95
C TYR A 66 -14.41 3.96 6.71
N LYS A 67 -15.60 4.49 6.44
CA LYS A 67 -15.81 5.92 6.21
C LYS A 67 -15.72 6.68 7.51
N ASN A 68 -14.86 7.69 7.54
CA ASN A 68 -14.83 8.67 8.62
C ASN A 68 -15.29 10.03 8.07
N MET A 69 -16.50 10.43 8.45
CA MET A 69 -17.12 11.66 7.95
C MET A 69 -16.40 12.95 8.40
N GLN A 70 -15.59 12.86 9.47
CA GLN A 70 -14.86 13.99 10.05
C GLN A 70 -13.33 13.90 9.87
N GLY A 71 -12.84 12.85 9.24
CA GLY A 71 -11.40 12.61 9.11
C GLY A 71 -11.05 11.67 7.96
N ARG A 72 -9.86 11.07 8.05
CA ARG A 72 -9.34 10.16 7.03
C ARG A 72 -10.09 8.83 7.06
N SER A 73 -10.76 8.47 5.98
CA SER A 73 -11.28 7.12 5.76
C SER A 73 -10.14 6.12 5.51
N ALA A 74 -10.38 4.85 5.78
CA ALA A 74 -9.45 3.78 5.50
C ALA A 74 -10.16 2.58 4.87
N ILE A 75 -9.48 1.91 3.95
CA ILE A 75 -9.88 0.60 3.45
C ILE A 75 -8.99 -0.40 4.18
N MET A 76 -9.60 -1.32 4.90
CA MET A 76 -8.92 -2.42 5.60
C MET A 76 -8.94 -3.66 4.73
N ASP A 77 -7.80 -4.35 4.64
CA ASP A 77 -7.60 -5.44 3.69
C ASP A 77 -8.53 -6.62 3.96
N CYS A 78 -8.55 -7.12 5.21
CA CYS A 78 -9.45 -8.20 5.61
C CYS A 78 -9.94 -7.99 7.04
N VAL A 79 -11.23 -7.71 7.19
CA VAL A 79 -11.89 -7.59 8.49
C VAL A 79 -12.74 -8.82 8.76
N ALA A 80 -12.51 -9.48 9.89
CA ALA A 80 -13.21 -10.68 10.28
C ALA A 80 -13.77 -10.58 11.71
N ARG A 81 -14.79 -11.40 12.01
CA ARG A 81 -15.38 -11.53 13.33
C ARG A 81 -15.52 -13.01 13.68
N ASP A 82 -15.11 -13.38 14.88
CA ASP A 82 -15.26 -14.76 15.35
C ASP A 82 -16.58 -15.02 16.10
N SER A 83 -16.80 -16.28 16.46
CA SER A 83 -17.99 -16.73 17.20
C SER A 83 -18.13 -16.12 18.59
N ARG A 84 -17.05 -15.57 19.16
CA ARG A 84 -17.06 -14.84 20.44
C ARG A 84 -17.29 -13.34 20.25
N GLY A 85 -17.43 -12.88 19.01
CA GLY A 85 -17.65 -11.49 18.63
C GLY A 85 -16.38 -10.64 18.60
N ARG A 86 -15.18 -11.22 18.73
CA ARG A 86 -13.91 -10.51 18.62
C ARG A 86 -13.69 -10.08 17.16
N LEU A 87 -13.08 -8.91 17.00
CA LEU A 87 -12.82 -8.30 15.69
C LEU A 87 -11.35 -8.45 15.31
N TYR A 88 -11.11 -8.75 14.07
CA TYR A 88 -9.77 -8.92 13.49
C TYR A 88 -9.66 -8.08 12.23
N ASP A 89 -8.57 -7.34 12.12
CA ASP A 89 -8.13 -6.65 10.91
C ASP A 89 -6.77 -7.21 10.53
N ILE A 90 -6.66 -7.80 9.35
CA ILE A 90 -5.42 -8.36 8.81
C ILE A 90 -4.99 -7.49 7.65
N GLU A 91 -3.82 -6.88 7.80
CA GLU A 91 -3.17 -6.01 6.83
C GLU A 91 -1.89 -6.68 6.32
N ILE A 92 -1.77 -6.90 5.02
CA ILE A 92 -0.54 -7.43 4.42
C ILE A 92 0.17 -6.28 3.69
N GLN A 93 1.35 -5.89 4.18
CA GLN A 93 2.05 -4.70 3.72
C GLN A 93 3.44 -5.02 3.16
N GLY A 94 3.68 -4.60 1.91
CA GLY A 94 4.96 -4.80 1.23
C GLY A 94 6.07 -3.87 1.73
N ASP A 95 5.74 -2.66 2.19
CA ASP A 95 6.67 -1.64 2.61
C ASP A 95 6.47 -1.18 4.06
N ARG A 96 7.49 -0.46 4.60
CA ARG A 96 7.49 0.02 5.99
C ARG A 96 6.47 1.14 6.23
N GLU A 97 6.24 2.00 5.24
CA GLU A 97 5.37 3.17 5.37
C GLU A 97 3.92 2.75 5.53
N GLY A 98 3.53 1.66 4.84
CA GLY A 98 2.21 1.05 4.94
C GLY A 98 1.87 0.49 6.32
N ALA A 99 2.86 0.16 7.17
CA ALA A 99 2.67 -0.47 8.48
C ALA A 99 3.14 0.39 9.66
N SER A 100 3.02 1.71 9.57
CA SER A 100 3.49 2.58 10.65
C SER A 100 2.69 2.39 11.96
N PRO A 101 3.33 2.52 13.16
CA PRO A 101 2.64 2.40 14.45
C PRO A 101 1.46 3.37 14.60
N LYS A 102 1.53 4.55 13.98
CA LYS A 102 0.43 5.53 13.99
C LYS A 102 -0.76 5.03 13.16
N ARG A 103 -0.52 4.33 12.03
CA ARG A 103 -1.58 3.73 11.22
C ARG A 103 -2.26 2.60 11.98
N ALA A 104 -1.49 1.72 12.63
CA ALA A 104 -2.04 0.63 13.44
C ALA A 104 -2.96 1.16 14.57
N ARG A 105 -2.52 2.20 15.28
CA ARG A 105 -3.35 2.88 16.29
C ARG A 105 -4.63 3.47 15.66
N TYR A 106 -4.53 4.08 14.49
CA TYR A 106 -5.68 4.67 13.80
C TYR A 106 -6.71 3.62 13.38
N TYR A 107 -6.23 2.50 12.85
CA TYR A 107 -7.08 1.37 12.45
C TYR A 107 -7.80 0.75 13.64
N SER A 108 -7.10 0.59 14.77
CA SER A 108 -7.71 0.15 16.03
C SER A 108 -8.87 1.06 16.44
N GLY A 109 -8.69 2.39 16.38
CA GLY A 109 -9.77 3.35 16.67
C GLY A 109 -10.93 3.30 15.67
N LEU A 110 -10.65 3.02 14.39
CA LEU A 110 -11.70 2.84 13.38
C LEU A 110 -12.52 1.58 13.62
N LEU A 111 -11.90 0.46 14.01
CA LEU A 111 -12.62 -0.76 14.38
C LEU A 111 -13.57 -0.50 15.56
N ASP A 112 -13.10 0.18 16.59
CA ASP A 112 -13.88 0.52 17.78
C ASP A 112 -15.06 1.45 17.42
N MET A 113 -14.80 2.51 16.66
CA MET A 113 -15.81 3.48 16.25
C MET A 113 -16.95 2.85 15.43
N HIS A 114 -16.65 1.80 14.66
CA HIS A 114 -17.65 1.11 13.84
C HIS A 114 -18.24 -0.14 14.52
N SER A 115 -17.79 -0.49 15.72
CA SER A 115 -18.30 -1.64 16.47
C SER A 115 -19.44 -1.29 17.41
N LEU A 116 -19.54 0.00 17.83
CA LEU A 116 -20.62 0.51 18.67
C LEU A 116 -21.61 1.35 17.87
N LYS A 117 -22.89 1.22 18.19
CA LYS A 117 -23.94 2.10 17.69
C LYS A 117 -24.09 3.31 18.60
N ALA A 118 -24.67 4.38 18.06
CA ALA A 118 -24.98 5.57 18.86
C ALA A 118 -25.84 5.22 20.10
N GLY A 119 -25.38 5.65 21.28
CA GLY A 119 -26.06 5.40 22.55
C GLY A 119 -25.77 4.04 23.20
N GLU A 120 -24.95 3.19 22.59
CA GLU A 120 -24.51 1.94 23.25
C GLU A 120 -23.45 2.21 24.31
N ASP A 121 -23.45 1.38 25.36
CA ASP A 121 -22.49 1.43 26.45
C ASP A 121 -21.10 1.02 25.93
N PHE A 122 -20.03 1.73 26.34
CA PHE A 122 -18.64 1.42 25.99
C PHE A 122 -18.20 0.02 26.47
N GLN A 123 -18.81 -0.54 27.51
CA GLN A 123 -18.56 -1.90 27.96
C GLN A 123 -18.95 -2.98 26.94
N LYS A 124 -19.70 -2.60 25.88
CA LYS A 124 -20.02 -3.48 24.75
C LYS A 124 -18.93 -3.51 23.68
N LEU A 125 -17.89 -2.68 23.78
CA LEU A 125 -16.73 -2.78 22.88
C LEU A 125 -16.17 -4.20 22.93
N ARG A 126 -15.91 -4.72 21.74
CA ARG A 126 -15.37 -6.06 21.58
C ARG A 126 -13.86 -6.04 21.64
N GLU A 127 -13.27 -7.14 22.07
CA GLU A 127 -11.82 -7.35 21.91
C GLU A 127 -11.47 -7.25 20.44
N SER A 128 -10.46 -6.43 20.11
CA SER A 128 -10.07 -6.12 18.72
C SER A 128 -8.58 -6.37 18.49
N TYR A 129 -8.27 -6.86 17.29
CA TYR A 129 -6.92 -7.20 16.85
C TYR A 129 -6.64 -6.50 15.52
N VAL A 130 -5.58 -5.68 15.47
CA VAL A 130 -5.03 -5.14 14.24
C VAL A 130 -3.70 -5.85 13.99
N ILE A 131 -3.63 -6.62 12.92
CA ILE A 131 -2.51 -7.51 12.60
C ILE A 131 -1.85 -7.05 11.31
N PHE A 132 -0.62 -6.57 11.41
CA PHE A 132 0.20 -6.25 10.24
C PHE A 132 1.17 -7.39 9.94
N ILE A 133 1.04 -8.00 8.76
CA ILE A 133 2.02 -8.96 8.23
C ILE A 133 2.89 -8.19 7.23
N THR A 134 4.19 -8.06 7.51
CA THR A 134 5.09 -7.18 6.75
C THR A 134 6.25 -7.94 6.12
N ARG A 135 6.65 -7.54 4.89
CA ARG A 135 7.82 -8.13 4.19
C ARG A 135 9.15 -7.83 4.87
N SER A 136 9.19 -6.77 5.68
CA SER A 136 10.40 -6.36 6.41
C SER A 136 10.07 -6.09 7.87
N ASP A 137 11.07 -6.20 8.73
CA ASP A 137 10.93 -5.86 10.14
C ASP A 137 10.72 -4.33 10.31
N VAL A 138 9.47 -3.94 10.55
CA VAL A 138 9.08 -2.52 10.72
C VAL A 138 9.60 -1.95 12.03
N LEU A 139 9.62 -2.77 13.10
CA LEU A 139 10.01 -2.35 14.45
C LEU A 139 11.52 -2.48 14.70
N GLY A 140 12.24 -3.26 13.88
CA GLY A 140 13.70 -3.29 13.86
C GLY A 140 14.37 -4.05 15.00
N HIS A 141 13.66 -5.00 15.65
CA HIS A 141 14.22 -5.81 16.74
C HIS A 141 14.46 -7.27 16.36
N GLU A 142 14.33 -7.61 15.07
CA GLU A 142 14.61 -8.92 14.49
C GLU A 142 13.79 -10.07 15.11
N LEU A 143 12.58 -9.76 15.62
CA LEU A 143 11.67 -10.77 16.15
C LEU A 143 10.68 -11.23 15.05
N PRO A 144 10.18 -12.49 15.12
CA PRO A 144 9.18 -13.00 14.19
C PRO A 144 7.80 -12.37 14.40
N ILE A 145 7.48 -11.99 15.64
CA ILE A 145 6.20 -11.40 16.02
C ILE A 145 6.37 -10.40 17.15
N TYR A 146 5.59 -9.34 17.13
CA TYR A 146 5.53 -8.31 18.18
C TYR A 146 4.10 -8.14 18.64
N HIS A 147 3.87 -8.28 19.95
CA HIS A 147 2.60 -8.01 20.59
C HIS A 147 2.67 -6.65 21.30
N ILE A 148 1.89 -5.69 20.83
CA ILE A 148 1.84 -4.35 21.40
C ILE A 148 0.61 -4.24 22.29
N LYS A 149 0.84 -3.90 23.56
CA LYS A 149 -0.20 -3.74 24.59
C LYS A 149 -0.02 -2.41 25.30
N ARG A 150 -1.09 -1.91 25.88
CA ARG A 150 -1.04 -0.76 26.80
C ARG A 150 -0.80 -1.26 28.21
N ILE A 151 0.06 -0.54 28.94
CA ILE A 151 0.44 -0.88 30.33
C ILE A 151 0.18 0.29 31.26
N ILE A 152 -0.14 -0.02 32.52
CA ILE A 152 -0.14 0.91 33.64
C ILE A 152 1.30 0.95 34.14
N GLN A 153 2.02 2.04 33.86
CA GLN A 153 3.47 2.15 34.13
C GLN A 153 3.81 1.94 35.62
N GLU A 154 3.01 2.52 36.50
CA GLU A 154 3.24 2.49 37.94
C GLU A 154 3.11 1.08 38.56
N ARG A 155 2.47 0.15 37.83
CA ARG A 155 2.25 -1.22 38.29
C ARG A 155 2.89 -2.28 37.40
N ASN A 156 3.42 -1.88 36.25
CA ASN A 156 3.89 -2.77 35.19
C ASN A 156 2.84 -3.87 34.85
N ALA A 157 1.58 -3.47 34.79
CA ALA A 157 0.45 -4.35 34.55
C ALA A 157 -0.29 -3.96 33.27
N GLU A 158 -0.96 -4.89 32.62
CA GLU A 158 -1.78 -4.60 31.44
C GLU A 158 -2.91 -3.64 31.79
N PHE A 159 -3.21 -2.70 30.92
CA PHE A 159 -4.35 -1.79 31.06
C PHE A 159 -5.69 -2.52 30.89
N GLY A 160 -5.71 -3.58 30.07
CA GLY A 160 -6.85 -4.50 29.97
C GLY A 160 -8.03 -3.94 29.16
N ASP A 161 -7.77 -3.08 28.18
CA ASP A 161 -8.81 -2.46 27.34
C ASP A 161 -9.29 -3.33 26.17
N GLY A 162 -8.75 -4.55 26.01
CA GLY A 162 -9.13 -5.50 24.97
C GLY A 162 -8.65 -5.12 23.54
N THR A 163 -7.73 -4.17 23.43
CA THR A 163 -7.15 -3.76 22.14
C THR A 163 -5.77 -4.39 21.96
N HIS A 164 -5.57 -5.06 20.82
CA HIS A 164 -4.32 -5.72 20.48
C HIS A 164 -3.81 -5.22 19.13
N ILE A 165 -2.53 -4.87 19.06
CA ILE A 165 -1.85 -4.60 17.81
C ILE A 165 -0.70 -5.60 17.69
N ILE A 166 -0.64 -6.30 16.56
CA ILE A 166 0.35 -7.35 16.31
C ILE A 166 1.09 -7.03 15.01
N TYR A 167 2.42 -7.14 15.07
CA TYR A 167 3.25 -7.09 13.86
C TYR A 167 3.90 -8.45 13.67
N VAL A 168 3.80 -8.97 12.45
CA VAL A 168 4.43 -10.22 12.03
C VAL A 168 5.46 -9.93 10.97
N ASN A 169 6.71 -10.31 11.23
CA ASN A 169 7.83 -10.14 10.32
C ASN A 169 7.94 -11.35 9.40
N SER A 170 7.39 -11.27 8.19
CA SER A 170 7.38 -12.39 7.26
C SER A 170 8.75 -12.74 6.64
N LYS A 171 9.78 -11.97 6.96
CA LYS A 171 11.15 -12.29 6.57
C LYS A 171 11.69 -13.51 7.34
N ILE A 172 11.18 -13.78 8.54
CA ILE A 172 11.59 -14.93 9.36
C ILE A 172 10.71 -16.11 8.98
N GLN A 173 11.33 -17.13 8.40
CA GLN A 173 10.71 -18.35 7.85
C GLN A 173 11.42 -19.58 8.43
N ASP A 174 11.38 -19.70 9.74
CA ASP A 174 11.97 -20.81 10.48
C ASP A 174 11.02 -22.04 10.54
N ASP A 175 11.43 -23.11 11.22
CA ASP A 175 10.66 -24.34 11.32
C ASP A 175 9.46 -24.27 12.29
N THR A 176 9.19 -23.10 12.89
CA THR A 176 7.98 -22.90 13.69
C THR A 176 6.73 -22.86 12.82
N GLU A 177 5.55 -23.07 13.42
CA GLU A 177 4.28 -22.94 12.68
C GLU A 177 4.09 -21.54 12.10
N LEU A 178 4.54 -20.50 12.81
CA LEU A 178 4.55 -19.13 12.31
C LEU A 178 5.53 -18.96 11.15
N GLY A 179 6.75 -19.49 11.26
CA GLY A 179 7.76 -19.42 10.21
C GLY A 179 7.31 -20.15 8.94
N LYS A 180 6.69 -21.32 9.06
CA LYS A 180 6.07 -22.05 7.95
C LYS A 180 4.94 -21.27 7.30
N LEU A 181 4.08 -20.62 8.10
CA LEU A 181 3.07 -19.72 7.55
C LEU A 181 3.72 -18.57 6.78
N MET A 182 4.74 -17.93 7.34
CA MET A 182 5.45 -16.84 6.65
C MET A 182 6.10 -17.33 5.35
N HIS A 183 6.69 -18.53 5.32
CA HIS A 183 7.17 -19.16 4.11
C HIS A 183 6.04 -19.29 3.07
N ASP A 184 4.90 -19.85 3.45
CA ASP A 184 3.75 -20.07 2.57
C ASP A 184 3.22 -18.76 1.95
N LEU A 185 3.23 -17.66 2.71
CA LEU A 185 2.82 -16.36 2.19
C LEU A 185 3.75 -15.85 1.07
N HIS A 186 5.00 -16.30 1.02
CA HIS A 186 5.99 -15.96 -0.01
C HIS A 186 6.07 -16.98 -1.14
N CYS A 187 5.44 -18.16 -1.05
CA CYS A 187 5.45 -19.17 -2.08
C CYS A 187 4.72 -18.71 -3.34
N LYS A 188 5.31 -19.00 -4.49
CA LYS A 188 4.69 -18.77 -5.80
C LYS A 188 3.83 -19.94 -6.25
N LYS A 189 4.17 -21.17 -5.82
CA LYS A 189 3.50 -22.40 -6.21
C LYS A 189 2.85 -23.07 -5.01
N ALA A 190 1.66 -23.63 -5.23
CA ALA A 190 0.94 -24.40 -4.22
C ALA A 190 1.73 -25.61 -3.70
N SER A 191 2.52 -26.26 -4.58
CA SER A 191 3.33 -27.45 -4.25
C SER A 191 4.50 -27.17 -3.29
N GLU A 192 4.87 -25.90 -3.08
CA GLU A 192 5.95 -25.47 -2.19
C GLU A 192 5.44 -25.13 -0.79
N MET A 193 4.13 -25.08 -0.58
CA MET A 193 3.51 -24.68 0.67
C MET A 193 3.41 -25.80 1.69
N HIS A 194 3.56 -25.47 2.96
CA HIS A 194 3.36 -26.37 4.09
C HIS A 194 1.88 -26.56 4.45
N SER A 195 1.08 -25.51 4.31
CA SER A 195 -0.35 -25.51 4.64
C SER A 195 -1.19 -26.04 3.48
N GLU A 196 -1.90 -27.16 3.71
CA GLU A 196 -2.85 -27.69 2.73
C GLU A 196 -4.00 -26.71 2.44
N VAL A 197 -4.40 -25.89 3.40
CA VAL A 197 -5.50 -24.93 3.25
C VAL A 197 -5.10 -23.83 2.27
N LEU A 198 -3.93 -23.21 2.48
CA LEU A 198 -3.41 -22.17 1.58
C LEU A 198 -3.04 -22.76 0.22
N ALA A 199 -2.36 -23.91 0.21
CA ALA A 199 -1.96 -24.60 -1.02
C ALA A 199 -3.16 -24.89 -1.93
N ARG A 200 -4.27 -25.42 -1.37
CA ARG A 200 -5.50 -25.68 -2.12
C ARG A 200 -6.07 -24.41 -2.75
N ARG A 201 -6.11 -23.30 -2.01
CA ARG A 201 -6.62 -22.04 -2.51
C ARG A 201 -5.72 -21.44 -3.59
N VAL A 202 -4.41 -21.50 -3.43
CA VAL A 202 -3.43 -21.06 -4.43
C VAL A 202 -3.51 -21.89 -5.69
N CYS A 203 -3.62 -23.22 -5.58
CA CYS A 203 -3.86 -24.14 -6.71
C CYS A 203 -5.17 -23.77 -7.44
N GLU A 204 -6.28 -23.55 -6.71
CA GLU A 204 -7.55 -23.13 -7.31
C GLU A 204 -7.39 -21.86 -8.14
N LEU A 205 -6.69 -20.85 -7.66
CA LEU A 205 -6.54 -19.55 -8.31
C LEU A 205 -5.53 -19.55 -9.47
N LYS A 206 -4.46 -20.35 -9.38
CA LYS A 206 -3.34 -20.33 -10.36
C LYS A 206 -3.32 -21.50 -11.32
N GLU A 207 -3.96 -22.64 -11.00
CA GLU A 207 -3.82 -23.87 -11.77
C GLU A 207 -5.14 -24.34 -12.37
N THR A 208 -6.31 -23.84 -11.91
CA THR A 208 -7.59 -24.15 -12.56
C THR A 208 -7.91 -23.15 -13.66
N GLU A 209 -8.54 -23.62 -14.75
CA GLU A 209 -8.95 -22.75 -15.86
C GLU A 209 -9.81 -21.57 -15.38
N LYS A 210 -10.76 -21.83 -14.47
CA LYS A 210 -11.63 -20.80 -13.89
C LYS A 210 -10.85 -19.77 -13.06
N GLY A 211 -9.94 -20.23 -12.22
CA GLY A 211 -9.09 -19.38 -11.37
C GLY A 211 -8.17 -18.50 -12.20
N VAL A 212 -7.43 -19.10 -13.14
CA VAL A 212 -6.53 -18.37 -14.05
C VAL A 212 -7.28 -17.31 -14.83
N ARG A 213 -8.44 -17.66 -15.43
CA ARG A 213 -9.27 -16.70 -16.18
C ARG A 213 -9.73 -15.52 -15.31
N ARG A 214 -10.13 -15.80 -14.07
CA ARG A 214 -10.52 -14.77 -13.10
C ARG A 214 -9.34 -13.86 -12.79
N MET A 215 -8.21 -14.43 -12.39
CA MET A 215 -7.02 -13.67 -11.98
C MET A 215 -6.43 -12.85 -13.13
N CYS A 216 -6.41 -13.39 -14.36
CA CYS A 216 -5.95 -12.64 -15.53
C CYS A 216 -6.82 -11.42 -15.82
N ARG A 217 -8.14 -11.52 -15.66
CA ARG A 217 -9.06 -10.38 -15.80
C ARG A 217 -8.81 -9.32 -14.71
N GLU A 218 -8.67 -9.72 -13.46
CA GLU A 218 -8.39 -8.78 -12.37
C GLU A 218 -7.03 -8.10 -12.53
N LEU A 219 -6.02 -8.80 -13.03
CA LEU A 219 -4.73 -8.22 -13.41
C LEU A 219 -4.88 -7.18 -14.52
N GLU A 220 -5.67 -7.46 -15.55
CA GLU A 220 -5.94 -6.52 -16.63
C GLU A 220 -6.62 -5.24 -16.13
N GLU A 221 -7.66 -5.38 -15.31
CA GLU A 221 -8.35 -4.24 -14.67
C GLU A 221 -7.39 -3.39 -13.82
N LEU A 222 -6.48 -4.04 -13.08
CA LEU A 222 -5.46 -3.35 -12.30
C LEU A 222 -4.47 -2.59 -13.19
N MET A 223 -4.01 -3.22 -14.28
CA MET A 223 -3.06 -2.59 -15.23
C MET A 223 -3.68 -1.37 -15.91
N VAL A 224 -4.92 -1.49 -16.41
CA VAL A 224 -5.66 -0.36 -17.01
C VAL A 224 -5.80 0.79 -16.01
N THR A 225 -6.22 0.47 -14.78
CA THR A 225 -6.36 1.49 -13.72
C THR A 225 -5.03 2.15 -13.37
N ALA A 226 -3.94 1.41 -13.36
CA ALA A 226 -2.60 1.93 -13.07
C ALA A 226 -2.11 2.85 -14.22
N GLU A 227 -2.36 2.47 -15.47
CA GLU A 227 -2.04 3.26 -16.65
C GLU A 227 -2.81 4.60 -16.67
N GLU A 228 -4.12 4.56 -16.43
CA GLU A 228 -4.95 5.76 -16.33
C GLU A 228 -4.46 6.72 -15.23
N ARG A 229 -4.14 6.18 -14.05
CA ARG A 229 -3.57 6.98 -12.94
C ARG A 229 -2.20 7.56 -13.31
N GLY A 230 -1.36 6.78 -14.00
CA GLY A 230 -0.07 7.23 -14.51
C GLY A 230 -0.22 8.40 -15.49
N MET A 231 -1.12 8.26 -16.47
CA MET A 231 -1.44 9.32 -17.44
C MET A 231 -1.97 10.59 -16.75
N GLN A 232 -2.88 10.44 -15.78
CA GLN A 232 -3.43 11.59 -15.05
C GLN A 232 -2.34 12.32 -14.25
N ARG A 233 -1.46 11.58 -13.55
CA ARG A 233 -0.33 12.17 -12.81
C ARG A 233 0.63 12.89 -13.76
N GLY A 234 1.06 12.24 -14.83
CA GLY A 234 1.94 12.85 -15.82
C GLY A 234 1.35 14.12 -16.44
N ARG A 235 0.02 14.12 -16.74
CA ARG A 235 -0.68 15.30 -17.21
C ARG A 235 -0.69 16.44 -16.18
N GLN A 236 -0.96 16.13 -14.92
CA GLN A 236 -0.98 17.13 -13.84
C GLN A 236 0.42 17.71 -13.59
N GLU A 237 1.46 16.85 -13.60
CA GLU A 237 2.85 17.28 -13.46
C GLU A 237 3.26 18.16 -14.64
N GLY A 238 3.00 17.76 -15.89
CA GLY A 238 3.29 18.56 -17.07
C GLY A 238 2.59 19.91 -17.08
N ILE A 239 1.32 19.99 -16.66
CA ILE A 239 0.60 21.27 -16.52
C ILE A 239 1.26 22.14 -15.43
N ARG A 240 1.66 21.57 -14.32
CA ARG A 240 2.31 22.30 -13.21
C ARG A 240 3.67 22.83 -13.64
N GLU A 241 4.47 21.99 -14.29
CA GLU A 241 5.80 22.36 -14.81
C GLU A 241 5.70 23.43 -15.88
N GLY A 242 4.87 23.23 -16.91
CA GLY A 242 4.67 24.20 -17.97
C GLY A 242 4.14 25.55 -17.45
N ARG A 243 3.26 25.54 -16.42
CA ARG A 243 2.83 26.78 -15.77
C ARG A 243 3.98 27.49 -15.05
N GLN A 244 4.84 26.72 -14.38
CA GLN A 244 5.98 27.27 -13.64
C GLN A 244 7.05 27.80 -14.59
N GLU A 245 7.31 27.10 -15.67
CA GLU A 245 8.21 27.55 -16.75
C GLU A 245 7.67 28.80 -17.42
N GLY A 246 6.39 28.84 -17.80
CA GLY A 246 5.75 30.01 -18.40
C GLY A 246 5.81 31.25 -17.49
N VAL A 247 5.56 31.09 -16.20
CA VAL A 247 5.72 32.19 -15.23
C VAL A 247 7.16 32.64 -15.14
N THR A 248 8.11 31.71 -15.17
CA THR A 248 9.54 32.05 -15.11
C THR A 248 9.99 32.77 -16.37
N GLU A 249 9.56 32.33 -17.55
CA GLU A 249 9.89 32.97 -18.83
C GLU A 249 9.28 34.36 -18.92
N THR A 250 8.01 34.53 -18.56
CA THR A 250 7.37 35.87 -18.49
C THR A 250 8.16 36.82 -17.57
N LYS A 251 8.64 36.31 -16.42
CA LYS A 251 9.49 37.10 -15.53
C LYS A 251 10.84 37.46 -16.17
N ARG A 252 11.46 36.52 -16.89
CA ARG A 252 12.72 36.79 -17.63
C ARG A 252 12.55 37.87 -18.67
N GLU A 253 11.48 37.76 -19.47
CA GLU A 253 11.17 38.78 -20.50
C GLU A 253 10.92 40.16 -19.86
N MET A 254 10.16 40.20 -18.76
CA MET A 254 9.92 41.44 -18.03
C MET A 254 11.22 42.04 -17.44
N ALA A 255 12.11 41.19 -16.90
CA ALA A 255 13.42 41.65 -16.43
C ALA A 255 14.28 42.26 -17.53
N ARG A 256 14.29 41.65 -18.72
CA ARG A 256 15.01 42.17 -19.91
C ARG A 256 14.42 43.49 -20.39
N SER A 257 13.08 43.58 -20.50
CA SER A 257 12.40 44.80 -20.88
C SER A 257 12.73 45.98 -19.94
N LEU A 258 12.69 45.74 -18.65
CA LEU A 258 13.02 46.75 -17.64
C LEU A 258 14.50 47.17 -17.70
N ARG A 259 15.39 46.25 -18.07
CA ARG A 259 16.81 46.52 -18.28
C ARG A 259 17.02 47.38 -19.53
N ASP A 260 16.33 47.07 -20.63
CA ASP A 260 16.40 47.81 -21.91
C ASP A 260 15.89 49.25 -21.75
N GLU A 261 14.96 49.49 -20.82
CA GLU A 261 14.51 50.83 -20.38
C GLU A 261 15.52 51.55 -19.48
N GLY A 262 16.72 50.97 -19.25
CA GLY A 262 17.79 51.57 -18.46
C GLY A 262 17.66 51.41 -16.96
N MET A 263 16.82 50.48 -16.47
CA MET A 263 16.64 50.25 -15.03
C MET A 263 17.80 49.47 -14.42
N PRO A 264 18.41 49.90 -13.30
CA PRO A 264 19.46 49.17 -12.60
C PRO A 264 18.97 47.80 -12.11
N THR A 265 19.80 46.77 -12.16
CA THR A 265 19.49 45.36 -11.81
C THR A 265 18.98 45.25 -10.39
N GLU A 266 19.49 46.02 -9.44
CA GLU A 266 19.04 46.03 -8.04
C GLU A 266 17.61 46.55 -7.91
N ARG A 267 17.21 47.49 -8.76
CA ARG A 267 15.85 48.02 -8.78
C ARG A 267 14.88 47.05 -9.41
N ILE A 268 15.31 46.34 -10.48
CA ILE A 268 14.54 45.26 -11.11
C ILE A 268 14.26 44.14 -10.10
N ALA A 269 15.28 43.67 -9.38
CA ALA A 269 15.14 42.63 -8.35
C ALA A 269 14.11 43.03 -7.27
N ARG A 270 14.14 44.28 -6.82
CA ARG A 270 13.19 44.81 -5.83
C ARG A 270 11.75 44.86 -6.36
N ILE A 271 11.55 45.34 -7.59
CA ILE A 271 10.22 45.44 -8.21
C ILE A 271 9.62 44.06 -8.44
N MET A 272 10.43 43.13 -8.96
CA MET A 272 9.97 41.77 -9.29
C MET A 272 9.91 40.86 -8.05
N LYS A 273 10.38 41.31 -6.88
CA LYS A 273 10.48 40.54 -5.62
C LYS A 273 11.27 39.23 -5.82
N GLU A 274 12.34 39.31 -6.62
CA GLU A 274 13.23 38.18 -6.87
C GLU A 274 14.62 38.48 -6.30
N LYS A 275 15.42 37.42 -6.09
CA LYS A 275 16.81 37.55 -5.62
C LYS A 275 17.67 38.19 -6.71
N LEU A 276 18.60 39.06 -6.30
CA LEU A 276 19.47 39.78 -7.21
C LEU A 276 20.30 38.85 -8.12
N GLU A 277 20.82 37.75 -7.53
CA GLU A 277 21.55 36.72 -8.28
C GLU A 277 20.71 36.14 -9.41
N ARG A 278 19.46 35.85 -9.15
CA ARG A 278 18.54 35.29 -10.14
C ARG A 278 18.21 36.26 -11.28
N ILE A 279 18.09 37.55 -10.98
CA ILE A 279 17.89 38.55 -12.00
C ILE A 279 19.16 38.67 -12.86
N ARG A 280 20.36 38.60 -12.29
CA ARG A 280 21.63 38.61 -13.06
C ARG A 280 21.68 37.40 -13.98
N GLU A 281 21.42 36.20 -13.52
CA GLU A 281 21.35 34.99 -14.34
C GLU A 281 20.39 35.17 -15.51
N TRP A 282 19.18 35.66 -15.30
CA TRP A 282 18.19 35.89 -16.34
C TRP A 282 18.59 36.94 -17.39
N LEU A 283 19.40 37.89 -17.01
CA LEU A 283 19.89 38.94 -17.87
C LEU A 283 21.17 38.54 -18.64
N GLU A 284 21.91 37.54 -18.14
CA GLU A 284 23.11 36.96 -18.77
C GLU A 284 22.76 35.82 -19.75
N GLU A 285 21.66 35.08 -19.51
CA GLU A 285 21.20 34.05 -20.43
C GLU A 285 20.76 34.64 -21.79
N ALA A 286 21.25 34.06 -22.90
CA ALA A 286 20.80 34.44 -24.21
C ALA A 286 19.29 34.22 -24.41
N PRO A 287 18.55 35.07 -25.12
CA PRO A 287 17.13 34.85 -25.38
C PRO A 287 16.94 33.52 -26.10
N ALA A 288 15.96 32.72 -25.62
CA ALA A 288 15.59 31.46 -26.26
C ALA A 288 15.22 31.76 -27.74
N ALA A 289 15.74 30.95 -28.67
CA ALA A 289 15.37 31.08 -30.05
C ALA A 289 13.83 30.94 -30.20
N PRO A 290 13.18 31.78 -31.04
CA PRO A 290 11.73 31.68 -31.21
C PRO A 290 11.39 30.29 -31.76
N VAL A 291 10.47 29.59 -31.06
CA VAL A 291 9.91 28.30 -31.51
C VAL A 291 9.15 28.65 -32.81
N GLY A 292 9.69 28.25 -33.94
CA GLY A 292 9.07 28.47 -35.25
C GLY A 292 7.68 27.85 -35.30
N ASN A 293 6.73 28.62 -35.84
CA ASN A 293 5.36 28.23 -36.18
C ASN A 293 5.32 27.03 -37.15
#